data_a9cac7efd0e0d61bb65519de633301ec
#
_entry.id   a9cac7efd0e0d61bb65519de633301ec
#
_cell.length_a   1.000
_cell.length_b   1.000
_cell.length_c   1.000
_cell.angle_alpha   90.00
_cell.angle_beta   90.00
_cell.angle_gamma   90.00
#
_symmetry.space_group_name_H-M   'P 1'
#
loop_
_entity.id
_entity.type
_entity.pdbx_description
1 polymer ?
#
loop_
_entity_poly.entity_id
_entity_poly.type
_entity_poly.pdbx_seq_one_letter_code
_entity_poly.pdbx_strand_id
1 'polypeptide(L)'
;MKSITDRAEVSIDFPDKAYMGAFGRESSFDVKVEADEVLLRIVRPGAERREIAIHLHYYLLADILKELGQGIARGEIDDQHLRALREAAQALAKSVGKNA
;
A
#
# COMPACT_ATOMS: atom_id res chain seq x y z
N MET A 1 0.67 -5.92 -14.10
CA MET A 1 0.68 -5.94 -12.62
C MET A 1 1.92 -6.67 -12.12
N LYS A 2 2.39 -6.30 -10.97
CA LYS A 2 3.57 -6.92 -10.36
C LYS A 2 3.15 -7.96 -9.33
N SER A 3 3.91 -9.05 -9.23
CA SER A 3 3.65 -10.06 -8.21
C SER A 3 3.93 -9.52 -6.81
N ILE A 4 3.13 -9.95 -5.87
CA ILE A 4 3.33 -9.59 -4.47
C ILE A 4 4.46 -10.43 -3.89
N THR A 5 5.41 -9.80 -3.22
CA THR A 5 6.54 -10.48 -2.59
C THR A 5 6.31 -10.76 -1.10
N ASP A 6 5.24 -10.26 -0.56
CA ASP A 6 4.85 -10.42 0.83
C ASP A 6 3.36 -10.74 0.88
N ARG A 7 2.63 -10.16 1.79
CA ARG A 7 1.18 -10.39 1.90
C ARG A 7 0.47 -9.14 2.38
N ALA A 8 -0.83 -9.09 2.12
CA ALA A 8 -1.72 -8.06 2.64
C ALA A 8 -3.01 -8.72 3.12
N GLU A 9 -3.58 -8.16 4.16
CA GLU A 9 -4.88 -8.58 4.68
C GLU A 9 -5.76 -7.34 4.73
N VAL A 10 -7.01 -7.51 4.29
CA VAL A 10 -7.95 -6.40 4.23
C VAL A 10 -9.21 -6.80 4.96
N SER A 11 -9.70 -5.91 5.80
CA SER A 11 -10.99 -6.07 6.43
C SER A 11 -11.79 -4.78 6.24
N ILE A 12 -13.07 -4.95 5.92
CA ILE A 12 -14.01 -3.83 5.80
C ILE A 12 -15.18 -4.15 6.71
N ASP A 13 -15.44 -3.29 7.67
CA ASP A 13 -16.48 -3.49 8.66
C ASP A 13 -17.58 -2.45 8.48
N PHE A 14 -18.77 -2.92 8.11
CA PHE A 14 -19.98 -2.11 8.03
C PHE A 14 -20.92 -2.48 9.16
N PRO A 15 -21.88 -1.61 9.52
CA PRO A 15 -22.81 -1.91 10.61
C PRO A 15 -23.56 -3.23 10.47
N ASP A 16 -23.86 -3.66 9.24
CA ASP A 16 -24.67 -4.86 8.97
C ASP A 16 -23.88 -6.03 8.40
N LYS A 17 -22.59 -5.85 8.07
CA LYS A 17 -21.78 -6.93 7.49
C LYS A 17 -20.30 -6.57 7.49
N ALA A 18 -19.46 -7.60 7.40
CA ALA A 18 -18.03 -7.43 7.33
C ALA A 18 -17.46 -8.23 6.15
N TYR A 19 -16.43 -7.70 5.52
CA TYR A 19 -15.69 -8.38 4.45
C TYR A 19 -14.24 -8.53 4.89
N MET A 20 -13.68 -9.71 4.63
CA MET A 20 -12.28 -9.98 4.90
C MET A 20 -11.64 -10.67 3.69
N GLY A 21 -10.40 -10.32 3.42
CA GLY A 21 -9.66 -10.93 2.34
C GLY A 21 -8.18 -10.95 2.60
N ALA A 22 -7.51 -12.01 2.16
CA ALA A 22 -6.07 -12.16 2.24
C ALA A 22 -5.49 -12.25 0.83
N PHE A 23 -4.32 -11.63 0.66
CA PHE A 23 -3.59 -11.58 -0.61
C PHE A 23 -2.14 -11.97 -0.32
N GLY A 24 -1.70 -13.06 -0.91
CA GLY A 24 -0.36 -13.58 -0.75
C GLY A 24 0.43 -13.56 -2.05
N ARG A 25 1.44 -14.40 -2.14
CA ARG A 25 2.36 -14.41 -3.29
C ARG A 25 1.71 -14.80 -4.61
N GLU A 26 0.55 -15.43 -4.57
CA GLU A 26 -0.26 -15.74 -5.76
C GLU A 26 -1.00 -14.52 -6.29
N SER A 27 -0.94 -13.42 -5.59
CA SER A 27 -1.64 -12.18 -5.94
C SER A 27 -0.70 -11.21 -6.64
N SER A 28 -1.29 -10.18 -7.25
CA SER A 28 -0.57 -9.12 -7.94
C SER A 28 -1.08 -7.76 -7.50
N PHE A 29 -0.28 -6.74 -7.73
CA PHE A 29 -0.67 -5.37 -7.39
C PHE A 29 -0.23 -4.40 -8.48
N ASP A 30 -0.87 -3.25 -8.53
CA ASP A 30 -0.35 -2.12 -9.27
C ASP A 30 -0.67 -0.81 -8.56
N VAL A 31 0.06 0.22 -8.97
CA VAL A 31 -0.10 1.57 -8.49
C VAL A 31 -0.21 2.47 -9.71
N LYS A 32 -1.34 3.15 -9.84
CA LYS A 32 -1.57 4.07 -10.96
C LYS A 32 -1.65 5.49 -10.42
N VAL A 33 -0.72 6.33 -10.88
CA VAL A 33 -0.63 7.73 -10.45
C VAL A 33 -1.42 8.60 -11.41
N GLU A 34 -2.49 9.20 -10.90
CA GLU A 34 -3.33 10.14 -11.64
C GLU A 34 -3.05 11.57 -11.18
N ALA A 35 -3.69 12.56 -11.83
CA ALA A 35 -3.48 13.97 -11.49
C ALA A 35 -3.86 14.32 -10.04
N ASP A 36 -4.97 13.76 -9.56
CA ASP A 36 -5.53 14.12 -8.25
C ASP A 36 -5.45 13.01 -7.21
N GLU A 37 -5.16 11.78 -7.65
CA GLU A 37 -5.19 10.63 -6.77
C GLU A 37 -4.27 9.53 -7.25
N VAL A 38 -3.94 8.63 -6.35
CA VAL A 38 -3.29 7.37 -6.69
C VAL A 38 -4.30 6.24 -6.52
N LEU A 39 -4.30 5.32 -7.48
CA LEU A 39 -5.11 4.11 -7.40
C LEU A 39 -4.20 2.94 -7.07
N LEU A 40 -4.50 2.30 -5.96
CA LEU A 40 -3.82 1.07 -5.53
C LEU A 40 -4.74 -0.10 -5.78
N ARG A 41 -4.26 -1.12 -6.49
CA ARG A 41 -5.05 -2.33 -6.72
C ARG A 41 -4.28 -3.56 -6.30
N ILE A 42 -4.99 -4.49 -5.67
CA ILE A 42 -4.46 -5.81 -5.35
C ILE A 42 -5.47 -6.82 -5.88
N VAL A 43 -4.98 -7.80 -6.64
CA VAL A 43 -5.84 -8.79 -7.29
C VAL A 43 -5.34 -10.19 -6.97
N ARG A 44 -6.23 -11.05 -6.51
CA ARG A 44 -6.00 -12.48 -6.40
C ARG A 44 -6.74 -13.16 -7.53
N PRO A 45 -6.03 -13.77 -8.49
CA PRO A 45 -6.68 -14.47 -9.61
C PRO A 45 -7.21 -15.84 -9.17
N GLY A 46 -7.98 -16.49 -10.05
CA GLY A 46 -8.45 -17.85 -9.85
C GLY A 46 -9.95 -17.93 -9.70
N ALA A 47 -10.42 -19.11 -9.27
CA ALA A 47 -11.86 -19.40 -9.13
C ALA A 47 -12.54 -18.49 -8.12
N GLU A 48 -11.82 -18.09 -7.08
CA GLU A 48 -12.29 -17.13 -6.07
C GLU A 48 -11.58 -15.81 -6.26
N ARG A 49 -11.72 -15.21 -7.42
CA ARG A 49 -11.07 -13.93 -7.73
C ARG A 49 -11.50 -12.86 -6.74
N ARG A 50 -10.51 -12.15 -6.21
CA ARG A 50 -10.74 -11.02 -5.31
C ARG A 50 -9.95 -9.83 -5.82
N GLU A 51 -10.54 -8.66 -5.68
CA GLU A 51 -9.88 -7.42 -6.06
C GLU A 51 -10.20 -6.33 -5.05
N ILE A 52 -9.17 -5.59 -4.65
CA ILE A 52 -9.34 -4.35 -3.90
C ILE A 52 -8.83 -3.21 -4.77
N ALA A 53 -9.57 -2.11 -4.76
CA ALA A 53 -9.14 -0.87 -5.38
C ALA A 53 -9.29 0.24 -4.35
N ILE A 54 -8.20 0.96 -4.10
CA ILE A 54 -8.21 2.07 -3.14
C ILE A 54 -7.79 3.33 -3.88
N HIS A 55 -8.66 4.34 -3.87
CA HIS A 55 -8.38 5.65 -4.41
C HIS A 55 -7.96 6.55 -3.27
N LEU A 56 -6.70 6.99 -3.29
CA LEU A 56 -6.17 7.88 -2.26
C LEU A 56 -5.81 9.21 -2.88
N HIS A 57 -6.46 10.27 -2.44
CA HIS A 57 -6.11 11.63 -2.85
C HIS A 57 -4.84 12.06 -2.12
N TYR A 58 -4.04 12.93 -2.75
CA TYR A 58 -2.68 13.15 -2.32
C TYR A 58 -2.51 13.84 -0.97
N TYR A 59 -3.44 14.71 -0.55
CA TYR A 59 -3.36 15.29 0.79
C TYR A 59 -3.53 14.24 1.87
N LEU A 60 -4.47 13.32 1.67
CA LEU A 60 -4.64 12.20 2.62
C LEU A 60 -3.43 11.27 2.57
N LEU A 61 -2.93 10.95 1.39
CA LEU A 61 -1.74 10.11 1.27
C LEU A 61 -0.55 10.74 1.99
N ALA A 62 -0.37 12.06 1.85
CA ALA A 62 0.69 12.78 2.55
C ALA A 62 0.54 12.66 4.08
N ASP A 63 -0.69 12.79 4.58
CA ASP A 63 -0.96 12.62 6.00
C ASP A 63 -0.64 11.20 6.47
N ILE A 64 -1.03 10.20 5.70
CA ILE A 64 -0.75 8.79 6.00
C ILE A 64 0.77 8.56 6.06
N LEU A 65 1.51 9.10 5.11
CA LEU A 65 2.97 8.94 5.07
C LEU A 65 3.65 9.59 6.27
N LYS A 66 3.17 10.76 6.71
CA LYS A 66 3.68 11.42 7.92
C LYS A 66 3.43 10.56 9.16
N GLU A 67 2.21 10.07 9.31
CA GLU A 67 1.85 9.22 10.46
C GLU A 67 2.64 7.90 10.42
N LEU A 68 2.83 7.34 9.24
CA LEU A 68 3.64 6.14 9.08
C LEU A 68 5.07 6.39 9.57
N GLY A 69 5.68 7.52 9.17
CA GLY A 69 7.03 7.87 9.61
C GLY A 69 7.14 7.99 11.13
N GLN A 70 6.16 8.64 11.75
CA GLN A 70 6.14 8.77 13.21
C GLN A 70 6.00 7.40 13.90
N GLY A 71 5.14 6.54 13.36
CA GLY A 71 4.95 5.19 13.88
C GLY A 71 6.20 4.34 13.76
N ILE A 72 6.90 4.44 12.63
CA ILE A 72 8.17 3.73 12.42
C ILE A 72 9.22 4.17 13.44
N ALA A 73 9.31 5.48 13.70
CA ALA A 73 10.28 6.03 14.64
C ALA A 73 10.08 5.51 16.07
N ARG A 74 8.84 5.19 16.44
CA ARG A 74 8.50 4.68 17.77
C ARG A 74 8.34 3.16 17.83
N GLY A 75 8.33 2.49 16.68
CA GLY A 75 8.04 1.07 16.58
C GLY A 75 9.27 0.19 16.73
N GLU A 76 9.01 -1.10 16.80
CA GLU A 76 10.04 -2.13 16.86
C GLU A 76 10.00 -2.95 15.57
N ILE A 77 10.48 -2.34 14.49
CA ILE A 77 10.55 -2.98 13.18
C ILE A 77 11.96 -3.53 13.01
N ASP A 78 12.10 -4.76 12.54
CA ASP A 78 13.43 -5.36 12.36
C ASP A 78 14.22 -4.67 11.25
N ASP A 79 15.53 -4.90 11.27
CA ASP A 79 16.46 -4.21 10.37
C ASP A 79 16.23 -4.50 8.89
N GLN A 80 15.78 -5.71 8.55
CA GLN A 80 15.52 -6.09 7.15
C GLN A 80 14.34 -5.32 6.59
N HIS A 81 13.24 -5.22 7.35
CA HIS A 81 12.07 -4.44 6.95
C HIS A 81 12.39 -2.95 6.89
N LEU A 82 13.16 -2.45 7.87
CA LEU A 82 13.56 -1.03 7.86
C LEU A 82 14.41 -0.69 6.65
N ARG A 83 15.31 -1.59 6.24
CA ARG A 83 16.12 -1.38 5.05
C ARG A 83 15.27 -1.25 3.80
N ALA A 84 14.32 -2.18 3.62
CA ALA A 84 13.42 -2.15 2.46
C ALA A 84 12.60 -0.86 2.45
N LEU A 85 12.05 -0.48 3.60
CA LEU A 85 11.26 0.76 3.71
C LEU A 85 12.11 2.00 3.46
N ARG A 86 13.34 2.02 3.95
CA ARG A 86 14.27 3.16 3.75
C ARG A 86 14.60 3.33 2.28
N GLU A 87 14.91 2.25 1.58
CA GLU A 87 15.22 2.29 0.15
C GLU A 87 14.02 2.82 -0.64
N ALA A 88 12.83 2.33 -0.33
CA ALA A 88 11.61 2.78 -0.99
C ALA A 88 11.32 4.26 -0.68
N ALA A 89 11.50 4.67 0.56
CA ALA A 89 11.27 6.06 0.97
C ALA A 89 12.24 7.02 0.27
N GLN A 90 13.50 6.63 0.14
CA GLN A 90 14.50 7.45 -0.57
C GLN A 90 14.17 7.57 -2.05
N ALA A 91 13.74 6.47 -2.68
CA ALA A 91 13.32 6.49 -4.07
C ALA A 91 12.10 7.39 -4.27
N LEU A 92 11.14 7.30 -3.37
CA LEU A 92 9.93 8.14 -3.43
C LEU A 92 10.28 9.62 -3.26
N ALA A 93 11.11 9.95 -2.27
CA ALA A 93 11.51 11.33 -2.02
C ALA A 93 12.23 11.94 -3.24
N LYS A 94 13.07 11.16 -3.89
CA LYS A 94 13.78 11.60 -5.10
C LYS A 94 12.81 11.87 -6.25
N SER A 95 11.82 11.00 -6.43
CA SER A 95 10.83 11.17 -7.49
C SER A 95 9.93 12.38 -7.25
N VAL A 96 9.49 12.59 -6.02
CA VAL A 96 8.68 13.76 -5.65
C VAL A 96 9.48 15.04 -5.84
N GLY A 97 10.76 15.05 -5.44
CA GLY A 97 11.64 16.19 -5.59
C GLY A 97 11.87 16.64 -7.03
N LYS A 98 11.85 15.68 -7.98
CA LYS A 98 12.02 16.01 -9.41
C LYS A 98 10.85 16.79 -9.98
N ASN A 99 9.68 16.68 -9.38
CA ASN A 99 8.45 17.32 -9.88
C ASN A 99 8.08 18.56 -9.08
N ALA A 100 8.93 18.95 -8.15
CA ALA A 100 8.71 20.14 -7.32
C ALA A 100 9.16 21.42 -8.02
#